data_f073cc75ad9604a93c6a4dbb8e2a6f1d
#
_entry.id   f073cc75ad9604a93c6a4dbb8e2a6f1d
#
_cell.length_a   1.000
_cell.length_b   1.000
_cell.length_c   1.000
_cell.angle_alpha   90.00
_cell.angle_beta   90.00
_cell.angle_gamma   90.00
#
_symmetry.space_group_name_H-M   'P 1'
#
loop_
_entity.id
_entity.type
_entity.pdbx_description
1 polymer ?
#
loop_
_entity_poly.entity_id
_entity_poly.type
_entity_poly.pdbx_seq_one_letter_code
_entity_poly.pdbx_strand_id
1 'polypeptide(L)'
;MKRQFRGAAFAAAPFLISSAAHAQWSSPYTAPRNAVVDAAGAKSIEVEAGAGLLRVEGKPGLRQVQVTGTARSSSQQFLTRIKLIAERRGDVVFIKADIPDDERSYNDENHSASLDLVIEVPQGINADVSDGSGDTKITNVGSLDATDGSGSFSVIGAAGSVRITDGSGDLTIENVGGDVKVNDGSGDINVRNVTGSFTVESDGSGGIYATDVRGSVVVQNDGSGSIEVNKVGKDFRVESKGSGSIDYTEVSGRIDIPERHRDRRDRSYR
;
A
#
# COMPACT_ATOMS: atom_id res chain seq x y z
N MET A 1 76.11 28.20 3.32
CA MET A 1 75.16 27.78 4.37
C MET A 1 73.91 27.19 3.67
N LYS A 2 73.78 25.85 3.62
CA LYS A 2 72.63 25.14 3.05
C LYS A 2 71.77 24.63 4.19
N ARG A 3 70.56 25.13 4.29
CA ARG A 3 69.54 24.61 5.25
C ARG A 3 68.78 23.46 4.59
N GLN A 4 68.86 22.29 5.19
CA GLN A 4 68.07 21.12 4.85
C GLN A 4 66.70 21.22 5.51
N PHE A 5 65.63 21.10 4.71
CA PHE A 5 64.25 20.91 5.20
C PHE A 5 64.01 19.40 5.39
N ARG A 6 63.72 19.00 6.63
CA ARG A 6 63.27 17.66 6.95
C ARG A 6 61.77 17.60 6.69
N GLY A 7 61.33 16.82 5.71
CA GLY A 7 59.93 16.49 5.51
C GLY A 7 59.46 15.48 6.54
N ALA A 8 58.37 15.77 7.24
CA ALA A 8 57.66 14.85 8.10
C ALA A 8 56.70 14.03 7.24
N ALA A 9 56.89 12.71 7.23
CA ALA A 9 55.95 11.78 6.59
C ALA A 9 54.78 11.54 7.54
N PHE A 10 53.57 11.94 7.10
CA PHE A 10 52.33 11.55 7.75
C PHE A 10 51.97 10.14 7.30
N ALA A 11 51.97 9.19 8.20
CA ALA A 11 51.43 7.85 8.00
C ALA A 11 49.90 7.94 8.07
N ALA A 12 49.25 7.72 6.94
CA ALA A 12 47.80 7.55 6.89
C ALA A 12 47.45 6.14 7.39
N ALA A 13 46.77 6.05 8.51
CA ALA A 13 46.17 4.81 8.98
C ALA A 13 44.96 4.44 8.09
N PRO A 14 44.81 3.17 7.67
CA PRO A 14 43.63 2.75 6.94
C PRO A 14 42.44 2.72 7.88
N PHE A 15 41.40 3.51 7.56
CA PHE A 15 40.10 3.41 8.19
C PHE A 15 39.47 2.09 7.72
N LEU A 16 39.43 1.09 8.59
CA LEU A 16 38.62 -0.10 8.39
C LEU A 16 37.16 0.28 8.53
N ILE A 17 36.46 0.47 7.39
CA ILE A 17 35.03 0.53 7.34
C ILE A 17 34.56 -0.89 7.61
N SER A 18 34.08 -1.15 8.83
CA SER A 18 33.30 -2.36 9.12
C SER A 18 31.97 -2.23 8.38
N SER A 19 31.86 -2.84 7.22
CA SER A 19 30.57 -3.09 6.58
C SER A 19 29.82 -4.04 7.52
N ALA A 20 28.83 -3.48 8.26
CA ALA A 20 27.80 -4.29 8.90
C ALA A 20 27.12 -5.05 7.75
N ALA A 21 27.41 -6.35 7.67
CA ALA A 21 26.69 -7.23 6.78
C ALA A 21 25.25 -7.28 7.30
N HIS A 22 24.37 -6.50 6.67
CA HIS A 22 22.95 -6.78 6.73
C HIS A 22 22.81 -8.17 6.11
N ALA A 23 22.41 -9.14 6.92
CA ALA A 23 22.00 -10.44 6.42
C ALA A 23 20.76 -10.20 5.55
N GLN A 24 20.97 -9.87 4.29
CA GLN A 24 19.93 -9.94 3.28
C GLN A 24 19.55 -11.42 3.19
N TRP A 25 18.35 -11.72 3.57
CA TRP A 25 17.71 -13.01 3.31
C TRP A 25 17.65 -13.17 1.78
N SER A 26 18.72 -13.68 1.20
CA SER A 26 18.78 -13.90 -0.24
C SER A 26 18.00 -15.17 -0.54
N SER A 27 16.90 -15.03 -1.30
CA SER A 27 16.23 -16.17 -1.93
C SER A 27 16.98 -16.52 -3.22
N PRO A 28 17.97 -17.45 -3.19
CA PRO A 28 18.89 -17.65 -4.30
C PRO A 28 18.22 -18.31 -5.50
N TYR A 29 17.07 -18.95 -5.31
CA TYR A 29 16.35 -19.66 -6.36
C TYR A 29 15.18 -18.82 -6.85
N THR A 30 15.10 -18.64 -8.17
CA THR A 30 14.01 -17.90 -8.83
C THR A 30 13.46 -18.68 -10.02
N ALA A 31 12.16 -18.53 -10.29
CA ALA A 31 11.54 -19.09 -11.48
C ALA A 31 10.38 -18.23 -11.97
N PRO A 32 10.20 -18.08 -13.30
CA PRO A 32 9.08 -17.34 -13.86
C PRO A 32 7.75 -18.08 -13.63
N ARG A 33 6.66 -17.32 -13.48
CA ARG A 33 5.27 -17.78 -13.36
C ARG A 33 4.39 -16.85 -14.15
N ASN A 34 4.16 -17.13 -15.41
CA ASN A 34 3.41 -16.25 -16.31
C ASN A 34 2.09 -16.88 -16.73
N ALA A 35 1.08 -16.06 -16.94
CA ALA A 35 -0.21 -16.51 -17.45
C ALA A 35 -0.85 -15.42 -18.32
N VAL A 36 -1.76 -15.83 -19.20
CA VAL A 36 -2.64 -14.93 -19.95
C VAL A 36 -4.05 -15.51 -19.88
N VAL A 37 -5.03 -14.69 -19.51
CA VAL A 37 -6.44 -15.08 -19.39
C VAL A 37 -7.29 -14.14 -20.22
N ASP A 38 -8.20 -14.68 -21.03
CA ASP A 38 -9.18 -13.85 -21.75
C ASP A 38 -10.08 -13.09 -20.77
N ALA A 39 -10.12 -11.77 -20.92
CA ALA A 39 -10.93 -10.89 -20.09
C ALA A 39 -12.09 -10.25 -20.87
N ALA A 40 -12.37 -10.69 -22.08
CA ALA A 40 -13.50 -10.17 -22.85
C ALA A 40 -14.82 -10.39 -22.10
N GLY A 41 -15.52 -9.28 -21.78
CA GLY A 41 -16.75 -9.30 -20.98
C GLY A 41 -16.55 -9.60 -19.49
N ALA A 42 -15.33 -9.60 -18.96
CA ALA A 42 -15.10 -9.64 -17.53
C ALA A 42 -15.61 -8.36 -16.85
N LYS A 43 -16.22 -8.49 -15.69
CA LYS A 43 -16.66 -7.37 -14.85
C LYS A 43 -15.66 -7.03 -13.79
N SER A 44 -14.91 -8.03 -13.31
CA SER A 44 -13.93 -7.86 -12.25
C SER A 44 -12.75 -8.83 -12.36
N ILE A 45 -11.69 -8.47 -11.65
CA ILE A 45 -10.61 -9.37 -11.29
C ILE A 45 -10.69 -9.65 -9.79
N GLU A 46 -10.26 -10.83 -9.38
CA GLU A 46 -10.04 -11.23 -8.00
C GLU A 46 -8.58 -11.70 -7.88
N VAL A 47 -7.83 -11.07 -6.99
CA VAL A 47 -6.41 -11.34 -6.81
C VAL A 47 -6.14 -11.75 -5.37
N GLU A 48 -5.66 -12.97 -5.17
CA GLU A 48 -5.12 -13.46 -3.90
C GLU A 48 -3.59 -13.51 -4.02
N ALA A 49 -2.93 -12.48 -3.54
CA ALA A 49 -1.48 -12.45 -3.38
C ALA A 49 -1.10 -12.91 -1.97
N GLY A 50 0.12 -13.31 -1.77
CA GLY A 50 0.59 -13.77 -0.46
C GLY A 50 1.76 -12.92 0.02
N ALA A 51 2.98 -13.43 -0.19
CA ALA A 51 4.20 -12.69 0.07
C ALA A 51 4.87 -12.32 -1.26
N GLY A 52 5.28 -11.07 -1.39
CA GLY A 52 5.95 -10.55 -2.58
C GLY A 52 5.39 -9.20 -3.01
N LEU A 53 5.94 -8.65 -4.07
CA LEU A 53 5.46 -7.41 -4.66
C LEU A 53 4.20 -7.69 -5.49
N LEU A 54 3.14 -6.88 -5.31
CA LEU A 54 1.96 -6.90 -6.14
C LEU A 54 1.82 -5.58 -6.92
N ARG A 55 1.69 -5.69 -8.24
CA ARG A 55 1.35 -4.55 -9.10
C ARG A 55 0.19 -4.91 -10.01
N VAL A 56 -0.90 -4.14 -9.93
CA VAL A 56 -2.05 -4.26 -10.84
C VAL A 56 -2.16 -2.96 -11.64
N GLU A 57 -2.17 -3.08 -12.96
CA GLU A 57 -2.17 -1.90 -13.85
C GLU A 57 -3.26 -2.02 -14.92
N GLY A 58 -4.25 -1.11 -14.86
CA GLY A 58 -5.26 -0.97 -15.91
C GLY A 58 -4.69 -0.32 -17.16
N LYS A 59 -4.71 -1.05 -18.28
CA LYS A 59 -4.22 -0.61 -19.59
C LYS A 59 -5.36 -0.37 -20.57
N PRO A 60 -5.33 0.75 -21.31
CA PRO A 60 -6.35 1.02 -22.32
C PRO A 60 -6.27 0.02 -23.48
N GLY A 61 -7.44 -0.43 -23.95
CA GLY A 61 -7.55 -1.31 -25.12
C GLY A 61 -7.18 -2.78 -24.88
N LEU A 62 -6.76 -3.15 -23.68
CA LEU A 62 -6.46 -4.53 -23.34
C LEU A 62 -7.75 -5.35 -23.23
N ARG A 63 -7.75 -6.57 -23.75
CA ARG A 63 -8.87 -7.53 -23.68
C ARG A 63 -8.51 -8.83 -22.94
N GLN A 64 -7.32 -8.89 -22.44
CA GLN A 64 -6.78 -10.03 -21.72
C GLN A 64 -6.19 -9.52 -20.41
N VAL A 65 -6.16 -10.37 -19.40
CA VAL A 65 -5.32 -10.19 -18.22
C VAL A 65 -3.99 -10.87 -18.50
N GLN A 66 -2.91 -10.12 -18.37
CA GLN A 66 -1.54 -10.64 -18.54
C GLN A 66 -0.86 -10.63 -17.19
N VAL A 67 -0.38 -11.78 -16.75
CA VAL A 67 0.29 -11.94 -15.46
C VAL A 67 1.74 -12.31 -15.70
N THR A 68 2.65 -11.48 -15.21
CA THR A 68 4.07 -11.78 -15.14
C THR A 68 4.46 -11.99 -13.70
N GLY A 69 4.86 -13.21 -13.36
CA GLY A 69 5.23 -13.59 -12.00
C GLY A 69 6.69 -14.00 -11.88
N THR A 70 7.29 -13.73 -10.74
CA THR A 70 8.63 -14.21 -10.36
C THR A 70 8.57 -14.86 -9.00
N ALA A 71 8.58 -16.19 -8.97
CA ALA A 71 8.68 -16.96 -7.75
C ALA A 71 10.12 -16.90 -7.20
N ARG A 72 10.26 -16.75 -5.88
CA ARG A 72 11.54 -16.74 -5.15
C ARG A 72 11.47 -17.68 -3.96
N SER A 73 12.56 -18.37 -3.67
CA SER A 73 12.66 -19.17 -2.45
C SER A 73 14.11 -19.38 -2.02
N SER A 74 14.33 -19.59 -0.73
CA SER A 74 15.61 -20.05 -0.17
C SER A 74 15.89 -21.53 -0.48
N SER A 75 14.86 -22.32 -0.88
CA SER A 75 14.95 -23.72 -1.22
C SER A 75 14.51 -23.99 -2.67
N GLN A 76 15.36 -24.68 -3.44
CA GLN A 76 15.01 -25.08 -4.81
C GLN A 76 13.82 -26.04 -4.84
N GLN A 77 13.70 -26.94 -3.88
CA GLN A 77 12.60 -27.87 -3.78
C GLN A 77 11.29 -27.12 -3.49
N PHE A 78 11.31 -26.15 -2.59
CA PHE A 78 10.15 -25.33 -2.25
C PHE A 78 9.73 -24.45 -3.44
N LEU A 79 10.69 -23.87 -4.17
CA LEU A 79 10.42 -23.05 -5.35
C LEU A 79 9.53 -23.77 -6.39
N THR A 80 9.67 -25.10 -6.55
CA THR A 80 8.85 -25.87 -7.48
C THR A 80 7.40 -25.99 -7.05
N ARG A 81 7.09 -25.77 -5.78
CA ARG A 81 5.75 -25.84 -5.19
C ARG A 81 4.99 -24.53 -5.31
N ILE A 82 5.70 -23.40 -5.47
CA ILE A 82 5.09 -22.08 -5.68
C ILE A 82 4.43 -22.08 -7.06
N LYS A 83 3.12 -21.81 -7.13
CA LYS A 83 2.34 -21.81 -8.37
C LYS A 83 1.64 -20.48 -8.57
N LEU A 84 1.40 -20.12 -9.81
CA LEU A 84 0.46 -19.10 -10.23
C LEU A 84 -0.79 -19.79 -10.76
N ILE A 85 -1.94 -19.51 -10.17
CA ILE A 85 -3.24 -19.90 -10.69
C ILE A 85 -3.86 -18.66 -11.34
N ALA A 86 -4.24 -18.76 -12.60
CA ALA A 86 -4.90 -17.67 -13.30
C ALA A 86 -5.94 -18.27 -14.25
N GLU A 87 -7.21 -18.00 -14.00
CA GLU A 87 -8.31 -18.63 -14.72
C GLU A 87 -9.55 -17.73 -14.82
N ARG A 88 -10.40 -17.99 -15.78
CA ARG A 88 -11.69 -17.34 -15.92
C ARG A 88 -12.76 -18.09 -15.11
N ARG A 89 -13.46 -17.38 -14.23
CA ARG A 89 -14.61 -17.87 -13.45
C ARG A 89 -15.85 -17.01 -13.76
N GLY A 90 -16.57 -17.37 -14.80
CA GLY A 90 -17.73 -16.58 -15.23
C GLY A 90 -17.37 -15.13 -15.60
N ASP A 91 -17.88 -14.15 -14.88
CA ASP A 91 -17.61 -12.73 -15.07
C ASP A 91 -16.32 -12.23 -14.38
N VAL A 92 -15.60 -13.10 -13.66
CA VAL A 92 -14.41 -12.78 -12.88
C VAL A 92 -13.19 -13.44 -13.49
N VAL A 93 -12.06 -12.74 -13.55
CA VAL A 93 -10.74 -13.34 -13.77
C VAL A 93 -10.07 -13.52 -12.41
N PHE A 94 -9.85 -14.77 -12.02
CA PHE A 94 -9.23 -15.14 -10.76
C PHE A 94 -7.74 -15.36 -10.92
N ILE A 95 -6.95 -14.75 -10.02
CA ILE A 95 -5.50 -14.84 -9.99
C ILE A 95 -5.07 -15.14 -8.56
N LYS A 96 -4.26 -16.18 -8.37
CA LYS A 96 -3.77 -16.56 -7.04
C LYS A 96 -2.28 -16.89 -7.06
N ALA A 97 -1.55 -16.32 -6.12
CA ALA A 97 -0.22 -16.75 -5.72
C ALA A 97 -0.37 -17.94 -4.76
N ASP A 98 -0.25 -19.16 -5.28
CA ASP A 98 -0.34 -20.37 -4.46
C ASP A 98 1.05 -20.70 -3.88
N ILE A 99 1.31 -20.13 -2.71
CA ILE A 99 2.53 -20.34 -1.92
C ILE A 99 2.17 -21.32 -0.80
N PRO A 100 2.71 -22.54 -0.78
CA PRO A 100 2.35 -23.51 0.24
C PRO A 100 2.81 -23.07 1.63
N ASP A 101 1.93 -23.21 2.61
CA ASP A 101 2.27 -23.02 4.02
C ASP A 101 3.16 -24.18 4.50
N ASP A 102 4.26 -23.86 5.12
CA ASP A 102 5.23 -24.85 5.60
C ASP A 102 4.94 -25.34 7.03
N GLU A 103 3.68 -25.24 7.48
CA GLU A 103 3.26 -25.60 8.85
C GLU A 103 3.54 -27.05 9.27
N ARG A 104 4.09 -27.90 8.39
CA ARG A 104 4.29 -29.32 8.65
C ARG A 104 5.72 -29.84 8.42
N SER A 105 6.68 -28.97 8.21
CA SER A 105 8.07 -29.44 8.15
C SER A 105 8.60 -29.63 9.57
N TYR A 106 8.62 -30.86 10.04
CA TYR A 106 9.23 -31.32 11.30
C TYR A 106 10.77 -31.12 11.31
N ASN A 107 11.33 -30.55 10.27
CA ASN A 107 12.74 -30.19 10.14
C ASN A 107 12.84 -28.68 10.02
N ASP A 108 13.26 -28.08 11.05
CA ASP A 108 13.64 -26.72 11.46
C ASP A 108 14.28 -25.78 10.42
N GLU A 109 13.88 -25.82 9.16
CA GLU A 109 14.36 -24.93 8.10
C GLU A 109 13.24 -23.96 7.69
N ASN A 110 13.25 -22.75 8.29
CA ASN A 110 12.45 -21.65 7.82
C ASN A 110 12.82 -21.30 6.37
N HIS A 111 11.97 -21.69 5.42
CA HIS A 111 12.13 -21.34 4.02
C HIS A 111 11.46 -20.00 3.74
N SER A 112 12.21 -19.04 3.21
CA SER A 112 11.60 -17.85 2.64
C SER A 112 11.00 -18.21 1.27
N ALA A 113 9.77 -17.75 1.02
CA ALA A 113 9.09 -17.92 -0.25
C ALA A 113 8.25 -16.69 -0.58
N SER A 114 8.27 -16.28 -1.85
CA SER A 114 7.45 -15.19 -2.34
C SER A 114 7.12 -15.37 -3.83
N LEU A 115 6.05 -14.71 -4.27
CA LEU A 115 5.70 -14.61 -5.69
C LEU A 115 5.39 -13.16 -6.02
N ASP A 116 6.37 -12.48 -6.62
CA ASP A 116 6.15 -11.13 -7.14
C ASP A 116 5.23 -11.20 -8.36
N LEU A 117 4.19 -10.37 -8.40
CA LEU A 117 3.20 -10.34 -9.48
C LEU A 117 3.10 -8.95 -10.12
N VAL A 118 3.17 -8.90 -11.43
CA VAL A 118 2.76 -7.76 -12.25
C VAL A 118 1.59 -8.20 -13.12
N ILE A 119 0.43 -7.59 -12.91
CA ILE A 119 -0.84 -7.96 -13.54
C ILE A 119 -1.33 -6.78 -14.37
N GLU A 120 -1.32 -6.92 -15.69
CA GLU A 120 -1.92 -5.95 -16.59
C GLU A 120 -3.37 -6.38 -16.91
N VAL A 121 -4.30 -5.45 -16.73
CA VAL A 121 -5.75 -5.68 -16.84
C VAL A 121 -6.41 -4.67 -17.77
N PRO A 122 -7.60 -4.91 -18.32
CA PRO A 122 -8.37 -3.88 -19.00
C PRO A 122 -8.60 -2.68 -18.09
N GLN A 123 -8.34 -1.47 -18.59
CA GLN A 123 -8.55 -0.24 -17.81
C GLN A 123 -10.00 -0.11 -17.32
N GLY A 124 -10.18 0.27 -16.08
CA GLY A 124 -11.50 0.47 -15.48
C GLY A 124 -12.23 -0.81 -15.09
N ILE A 125 -11.58 -1.97 -15.12
CA ILE A 125 -12.13 -3.20 -14.56
C ILE A 125 -12.19 -3.07 -13.02
N ASN A 126 -13.23 -3.60 -12.39
CA ASN A 126 -13.29 -3.64 -10.93
C ASN A 126 -12.28 -4.65 -10.39
N ALA A 127 -11.75 -4.37 -9.21
CA ALA A 127 -10.74 -5.24 -8.59
C ALA A 127 -11.13 -5.57 -7.15
N ASP A 128 -10.97 -6.83 -6.80
CA ASP A 128 -10.99 -7.37 -5.44
C ASP A 128 -9.60 -7.95 -5.18
N VAL A 129 -8.90 -7.43 -4.17
CA VAL A 129 -7.49 -7.73 -3.94
C VAL A 129 -7.26 -8.10 -2.49
N SER A 130 -6.71 -9.27 -2.26
CA SER A 130 -6.21 -9.70 -0.95
C SER A 130 -4.70 -9.91 -1.03
N ASP A 131 -3.94 -9.12 -0.30
CA ASP A 131 -2.49 -9.29 -0.14
C ASP A 131 -2.13 -9.64 1.29
N GLY A 132 -1.09 -10.42 1.45
CA GLY A 132 -0.60 -10.84 2.77
C GLY A 132 0.53 -9.95 3.25
N SER A 133 1.57 -9.79 2.43
CA SER A 133 2.73 -8.98 2.81
C SER A 133 3.58 -8.61 1.60
N GLY A 134 4.04 -7.40 1.58
CA GLY A 134 4.84 -6.80 0.52
C GLY A 134 4.24 -5.48 0.06
N ASP A 135 4.90 -4.84 -0.88
CA ASP A 135 4.38 -3.58 -1.39
C ASP A 135 3.35 -3.82 -2.48
N THR A 136 2.16 -3.25 -2.34
CA THR A 136 1.08 -3.31 -3.32
C THR A 136 0.88 -1.97 -4.02
N LYS A 137 0.79 -2.01 -5.35
CA LYS A 137 0.43 -0.85 -6.18
C LYS A 137 -0.65 -1.19 -7.19
N ILE A 138 -1.77 -0.45 -7.14
CA ILE A 138 -2.90 -0.62 -8.04
C ILE A 138 -3.14 0.68 -8.80
N THR A 139 -3.26 0.58 -10.13
CA THR A 139 -3.46 1.78 -10.97
C THR A 139 -4.54 1.58 -12.02
N ASN A 140 -5.34 2.65 -12.28
CA ASN A 140 -6.32 2.74 -13.37
C ASN A 140 -7.38 1.63 -13.40
N VAL A 141 -7.91 1.29 -12.23
CA VAL A 141 -9.01 0.32 -12.07
C VAL A 141 -10.39 0.99 -12.02
N GLY A 142 -11.46 0.21 -12.00
CA GLY A 142 -12.82 0.66 -11.73
C GLY A 142 -13.02 0.95 -10.24
N SER A 143 -13.89 0.21 -9.58
CA SER A 143 -13.95 0.18 -8.11
C SER A 143 -12.92 -0.80 -7.57
N LEU A 144 -12.46 -0.56 -6.35
CA LEU A 144 -11.51 -1.42 -5.65
C LEU A 144 -12.06 -1.79 -4.27
N ASP A 145 -12.03 -3.07 -3.95
CA ASP A 145 -12.12 -3.60 -2.58
C ASP A 145 -10.79 -4.30 -2.28
N ALA A 146 -10.10 -3.93 -1.21
CA ALA A 146 -8.78 -4.46 -0.92
C ALA A 146 -8.59 -4.76 0.56
N THR A 147 -7.91 -5.87 0.83
CA THR A 147 -7.41 -6.23 2.17
C THR A 147 -5.91 -6.46 2.07
N ASP A 148 -5.14 -5.76 2.89
CA ASP A 148 -3.70 -5.94 3.04
C ASP A 148 -3.32 -6.32 4.46
N GLY A 149 -2.33 -7.17 4.60
CA GLY A 149 -1.80 -7.55 5.92
C GLY A 149 -0.68 -6.62 6.37
N SER A 150 0.28 -6.35 5.48
CA SER A 150 1.41 -5.46 5.79
C SER A 150 2.24 -5.10 4.57
N GLY A 151 2.76 -3.89 4.57
CA GLY A 151 3.56 -3.30 3.48
C GLY A 151 3.00 -1.95 3.07
N SER A 152 3.63 -1.30 2.11
CA SER A 152 3.08 -0.05 1.57
C SER A 152 1.99 -0.35 0.55
N PHE A 153 0.81 0.25 0.70
CA PHE A 153 -0.30 0.07 -0.22
C PHE A 153 -0.61 1.37 -0.98
N SER A 154 -0.58 1.33 -2.30
CA SER A 154 -0.78 2.50 -3.15
C SER A 154 -1.87 2.28 -4.19
N VAL A 155 -2.87 3.18 -4.24
CA VAL A 155 -3.92 3.24 -5.27
C VAL A 155 -3.85 4.56 -6.02
N ILE A 156 -3.72 4.51 -7.34
CA ILE A 156 -3.68 5.72 -8.17
C ILE A 156 -4.66 5.56 -9.34
N GLY A 157 -5.71 6.37 -9.37
CA GLY A 157 -6.65 6.40 -10.50
C GLY A 157 -7.68 5.27 -10.44
N ALA A 158 -8.53 5.25 -9.42
CA ALA A 158 -9.75 4.44 -9.39
C ALA A 158 -10.91 5.26 -9.93
N ALA A 159 -11.61 4.76 -10.97
CA ALA A 159 -12.75 5.46 -11.54
C ALA A 159 -14.01 5.43 -10.65
N GLY A 160 -14.18 4.36 -9.88
CA GLY A 160 -15.26 4.14 -8.91
C GLY A 160 -14.81 4.37 -7.47
N SER A 161 -15.51 3.72 -6.53
CA SER A 161 -15.20 3.79 -5.10
C SER A 161 -14.07 2.85 -4.71
N VAL A 162 -13.37 3.22 -3.65
CA VAL A 162 -12.25 2.46 -3.05
C VAL A 162 -12.57 2.11 -1.61
N ARG A 163 -12.45 0.84 -1.26
CA ARG A 163 -12.49 0.35 0.13
C ARG A 163 -11.18 -0.37 0.41
N ILE A 164 -10.54 -0.05 1.53
CA ILE A 164 -9.29 -0.70 1.96
C ILE A 164 -9.41 -1.06 3.43
N THR A 165 -9.02 -2.30 3.74
CA THR A 165 -8.72 -2.76 5.10
C THR A 165 -7.24 -3.11 5.14
N ASP A 166 -6.46 -2.37 5.91
CA ASP A 166 -5.03 -2.59 6.08
C ASP A 166 -4.69 -2.96 7.52
N GLY A 167 -3.74 -3.86 7.66
CA GLY A 167 -3.20 -4.25 8.97
C GLY A 167 -2.09 -3.33 9.43
N SER A 168 -1.13 -3.04 8.54
CA SER A 168 -0.01 -2.15 8.86
C SER A 168 0.81 -1.76 7.63
N GLY A 169 1.17 -0.51 7.56
CA GLY A 169 1.95 0.08 6.48
C GLY A 169 1.38 1.42 6.03
N ASP A 170 2.08 2.09 5.16
CA ASP A 170 1.61 3.39 4.69
C ASP A 170 0.62 3.23 3.53
N LEU A 171 -0.54 3.89 3.64
CA LEU A 171 -1.54 3.96 2.59
C LEU A 171 -1.39 5.25 1.77
N THR A 172 -1.36 5.11 0.45
CA THR A 172 -1.43 6.25 -0.49
C THR A 172 -2.58 6.05 -1.45
N ILE A 173 -3.57 6.95 -1.45
CA ILE A 173 -4.76 6.87 -2.29
C ILE A 173 -4.93 8.18 -3.06
N GLU A 174 -4.83 8.11 -4.38
CA GLU A 174 -4.87 9.30 -5.24
C GLU A 174 -5.83 9.13 -6.43
N ASN A 175 -6.50 10.23 -6.81
CA ASN A 175 -7.33 10.34 -8.02
C ASN A 175 -8.48 9.33 -8.05
N VAL A 176 -9.38 9.39 -7.06
CA VAL A 176 -10.54 8.51 -6.93
C VAL A 176 -11.82 9.22 -7.40
N GLY A 177 -12.53 8.59 -8.33
CA GLY A 177 -13.79 9.10 -8.88
C GLY A 177 -15.02 8.93 -7.99
N GLY A 178 -15.00 7.96 -7.06
CA GLY A 178 -16.04 7.66 -6.09
C GLY A 178 -15.68 8.03 -4.66
N ASP A 179 -16.30 7.35 -3.71
CA ASP A 179 -16.01 7.46 -2.28
C ASP A 179 -14.78 6.61 -1.89
N VAL A 180 -14.08 7.03 -0.85
CA VAL A 180 -12.98 6.28 -0.23
C VAL A 180 -13.38 5.90 1.18
N LYS A 181 -13.21 4.61 1.53
CA LYS A 181 -13.36 4.09 2.89
C LYS A 181 -12.11 3.33 3.29
N VAL A 182 -11.59 3.63 4.48
CA VAL A 182 -10.38 3.01 5.02
C VAL A 182 -10.63 2.51 6.43
N ASN A 183 -10.13 1.31 6.70
CA ASN A 183 -9.95 0.75 8.04
C ASN A 183 -8.49 0.34 8.15
N ASP A 184 -7.72 1.02 8.99
CA ASP A 184 -6.29 0.80 9.14
C ASP A 184 -5.91 0.43 10.57
N GLY A 185 -4.92 -0.44 10.71
CA GLY A 185 -4.35 -0.80 12.00
C GLY A 185 -3.22 0.12 12.41
N SER A 186 -2.28 0.42 11.50
CA SER A 186 -1.16 1.33 11.79
C SER A 186 -0.37 1.72 10.54
N GLY A 187 -0.01 2.97 10.45
CA GLY A 187 0.71 3.59 9.34
C GLY A 187 0.09 4.92 8.96
N ASP A 188 0.72 5.65 8.06
CA ASP A 188 0.18 6.91 7.60
C ASP A 188 -0.82 6.72 6.47
N ILE A 189 -2.00 7.35 6.58
CA ILE A 189 -3.04 7.37 5.54
C ILE A 189 -2.94 8.67 4.76
N ASN A 190 -2.51 8.61 3.51
CA ASN A 190 -2.37 9.76 2.62
C ASN A 190 -3.41 9.71 1.51
N VAL A 191 -4.38 10.62 1.50
CA VAL A 191 -5.48 10.67 0.53
C VAL A 191 -5.49 11.99 -0.22
N ARG A 192 -5.55 11.94 -1.55
CA ARG A 192 -5.55 13.15 -2.39
C ARG A 192 -6.48 13.01 -3.60
N ASN A 193 -7.15 14.12 -3.92
CA ASN A 193 -8.00 14.26 -5.11
C ASN A 193 -9.10 13.19 -5.19
N VAL A 194 -10.05 13.25 -4.24
CA VAL A 194 -11.23 12.39 -4.17
C VAL A 194 -12.48 13.16 -4.61
N THR A 195 -13.21 12.62 -5.60
CA THR A 195 -14.46 13.26 -6.08
C THR A 195 -15.63 13.02 -5.12
N GLY A 196 -15.68 11.87 -4.48
CA GLY A 196 -16.66 11.53 -3.44
C GLY A 196 -16.23 11.99 -2.04
N SER A 197 -16.69 11.28 -1.03
CA SER A 197 -16.33 11.49 0.38
C SER A 197 -15.19 10.55 0.79
N PHE A 198 -14.45 10.96 1.81
CA PHE A 198 -13.43 10.13 2.46
C PHE A 198 -13.87 9.79 3.88
N THR A 199 -13.88 8.50 4.21
CA THR A 199 -14.24 8.00 5.53
C THR A 199 -13.15 7.08 6.06
N VAL A 200 -12.61 7.39 7.23
CA VAL A 200 -11.83 6.47 8.03
C VAL A 200 -12.76 5.86 9.07
N GLU A 201 -13.01 4.54 8.97
CA GLU A 201 -13.86 3.82 9.92
C GLU A 201 -13.10 3.58 11.23
N SER A 202 -11.85 3.15 11.13
CA SER A 202 -10.93 3.03 12.26
C SER A 202 -9.50 3.26 11.77
N ASP A 203 -8.71 3.95 12.57
CA ASP A 203 -7.26 3.98 12.52
C ASP A 203 -6.72 3.71 13.92
N GLY A 204 -5.77 2.80 14.04
CA GLY A 204 -5.15 2.48 15.33
C GLY A 204 -4.05 3.48 15.68
N SER A 205 -3.14 3.73 14.74
CA SER A 205 -2.04 4.66 14.95
C SER A 205 -1.36 5.07 13.65
N GLY A 206 -1.06 6.34 13.51
CA GLY A 206 -0.47 6.95 12.34
C GLY A 206 -1.08 8.32 12.05
N GLY A 207 -0.61 8.98 11.03
CA GLY A 207 -1.17 10.25 10.59
C GLY A 207 -2.25 10.07 9.53
N ILE A 208 -3.33 10.83 9.60
CA ILE A 208 -4.36 10.89 8.57
C ILE A 208 -4.22 12.22 7.82
N TYR A 209 -3.85 12.16 6.56
CA TYR A 209 -3.63 13.32 5.70
C TYR A 209 -4.60 13.28 4.53
N ALA A 210 -5.52 14.25 4.45
CA ALA A 210 -6.50 14.34 3.38
C ALA A 210 -6.46 15.70 2.68
N THR A 211 -6.31 15.70 1.36
CA THR A 211 -6.26 16.92 0.56
C THR A 211 -7.13 16.81 -0.69
N ASP A 212 -7.84 17.89 -1.05
CA ASP A 212 -8.71 17.95 -2.24
C ASP A 212 -9.82 16.87 -2.24
N VAL A 213 -10.62 16.80 -1.19
CA VAL A 213 -11.81 15.95 -1.11
C VAL A 213 -13.06 16.77 -1.43
N ARG A 214 -13.74 16.48 -2.55
CA ARG A 214 -14.94 17.26 -2.94
C ARG A 214 -16.18 16.96 -2.10
N GLY A 215 -16.27 15.74 -1.54
CA GLY A 215 -17.27 15.33 -0.56
C GLY A 215 -16.92 15.77 0.86
N SER A 216 -17.39 14.99 1.82
CA SER A 216 -17.08 15.17 3.26
C SER A 216 -15.88 14.31 3.65
N VAL A 217 -15.17 14.73 4.70
CA VAL A 217 -14.19 13.90 5.40
C VAL A 217 -14.75 13.52 6.75
N VAL A 218 -14.80 12.21 7.03
CA VAL A 218 -15.30 11.66 8.29
C VAL A 218 -14.26 10.71 8.87
N VAL A 219 -13.81 10.98 10.09
CA VAL A 219 -12.97 10.07 10.88
C VAL A 219 -13.82 9.59 12.04
N GLN A 220 -14.24 8.30 12.02
CA GLN A 220 -15.10 7.76 13.06
C GLN A 220 -14.31 7.44 14.32
N ASN A 221 -13.18 6.75 14.15
CA ASN A 221 -12.33 6.40 15.28
C ASN A 221 -10.83 6.51 14.89
N ASP A 222 -10.09 7.32 15.62
CA ASP A 222 -8.62 7.42 15.53
C ASP A 222 -8.02 7.20 16.93
N GLY A 223 -7.12 6.22 17.03
CA GLY A 223 -6.43 5.89 18.28
C GLY A 223 -5.35 6.91 18.61
N SER A 224 -4.38 7.10 17.74
CA SER A 224 -3.29 8.05 17.97
C SER A 224 -2.60 8.47 16.68
N GLY A 225 -2.29 9.73 16.57
CA GLY A 225 -1.66 10.34 15.39
C GLY A 225 -2.17 11.75 15.19
N SER A 226 -1.79 12.37 14.11
CA SER A 226 -2.31 13.69 13.74
C SER A 226 -3.28 13.55 12.59
N ILE A 227 -4.37 14.31 12.63
CA ILE A 227 -5.30 14.42 11.51
C ILE A 227 -5.05 15.78 10.87
N GLU A 228 -4.65 15.80 9.62
CA GLU A 228 -4.46 17.00 8.83
C GLU A 228 -5.36 16.97 7.59
N VAL A 229 -6.26 17.97 7.48
CA VAL A 229 -7.24 18.02 6.41
C VAL A 229 -7.18 19.36 5.70
N ASN A 230 -7.06 19.33 4.37
CA ASN A 230 -6.99 20.54 3.55
C ASN A 230 -7.94 20.44 2.37
N LYS A 231 -8.68 21.52 2.06
CA LYS A 231 -9.58 21.60 0.91
C LYS A 231 -10.68 20.54 0.90
N VAL A 232 -11.66 20.67 1.77
CA VAL A 232 -12.86 19.81 1.84
C VAL A 232 -14.07 20.55 1.29
N GLY A 233 -14.73 19.97 0.30
CA GLY A 233 -15.87 20.61 -0.38
C GLY A 233 -17.16 20.57 0.43
N LYS A 234 -17.28 19.70 1.45
CA LYS A 234 -18.42 19.59 2.35
C LYS A 234 -17.95 19.58 3.81
N ASP A 235 -18.51 18.69 4.62
CA ASP A 235 -18.28 18.67 6.07
C ASP A 235 -17.00 17.95 6.45
N PHE A 236 -16.38 18.38 7.54
CA PHE A 236 -15.30 17.68 8.23
C PHE A 236 -15.77 17.26 9.61
N ARG A 237 -15.74 15.96 9.89
CA ARG A 237 -16.19 15.38 11.15
C ARG A 237 -15.19 14.40 11.71
N VAL A 238 -14.92 14.51 13.01
CA VAL A 238 -14.16 13.53 13.79
C VAL A 238 -15.06 13.10 14.95
N GLU A 239 -15.41 11.82 15.03
CA GLU A 239 -16.30 11.31 16.07
C GLU A 239 -15.53 10.96 17.35
N SER A 240 -14.44 10.23 17.20
CA SER A 240 -13.58 9.82 18.31
C SER A 240 -12.11 9.94 17.93
N LYS A 241 -11.31 10.52 18.82
CA LYS A 241 -9.88 10.63 18.68
C LYS A 241 -9.18 10.43 20.01
N GLY A 242 -8.12 9.60 20.01
CA GLY A 242 -7.23 9.41 21.13
C GLY A 242 -6.25 10.59 21.30
N SER A 243 -4.99 10.38 21.05
CA SER A 243 -3.95 11.41 21.19
C SER A 243 -3.57 12.03 19.84
N GLY A 244 -2.88 13.17 19.86
CA GLY A 244 -2.41 13.91 18.69
C GLY A 244 -3.27 15.14 18.35
N SER A 245 -2.88 15.87 17.30
CA SER A 245 -3.57 17.10 16.88
C SER A 245 -4.64 16.83 15.81
N ILE A 246 -5.55 17.80 15.66
CA ILE A 246 -6.45 17.93 14.51
C ILE A 246 -6.18 19.30 13.92
N ASP A 247 -5.67 19.32 12.70
CA ASP A 247 -5.40 20.53 11.93
C ASP A 247 -6.24 20.51 10.66
N TYR A 248 -6.88 21.63 10.32
CA TYR A 248 -7.70 21.72 9.13
C TYR A 248 -7.62 23.11 8.49
N THR A 249 -7.74 23.14 7.17
CA THR A 249 -7.80 24.37 6.38
C THR A 249 -8.78 24.20 5.21
N GLU A 250 -9.39 25.29 4.75
CA GLU A 250 -10.26 25.32 3.57
C GLU A 250 -11.40 24.26 3.59
N VAL A 251 -12.13 24.17 4.70
CA VAL A 251 -13.35 23.36 4.81
C VAL A 251 -14.57 24.20 4.47
N SER A 252 -15.33 23.81 3.44
CA SER A 252 -16.49 24.60 2.96
C SER A 252 -17.75 24.37 3.79
N GLY A 253 -17.89 23.23 4.45
CA GLY A 253 -19.07 22.84 5.21
C GLY A 253 -18.89 22.98 6.72
N ARG A 254 -19.64 22.17 7.47
CA ARG A 254 -19.59 22.16 8.93
C ARG A 254 -18.34 21.43 9.41
N ILE A 255 -17.77 21.95 10.50
CA ILE A 255 -16.67 21.29 11.24
C ILE A 255 -17.24 20.79 12.57
N ASP A 256 -17.16 19.47 12.78
CA ASP A 256 -17.63 18.78 13.99
C ASP A 256 -16.50 17.90 14.52
N ILE A 257 -15.80 18.38 15.54
CA ILE A 257 -14.63 17.73 16.15
C ILE A 257 -14.77 17.73 17.67
N PRO A 258 -14.18 16.74 18.40
CA PRO A 258 -14.24 16.67 19.85
C PRO A 258 -13.72 17.93 20.52
N GLU A 259 -14.37 18.39 21.59
CA GLU A 259 -14.05 19.67 22.27
C GLU A 259 -12.61 19.77 22.77
N ARG A 260 -12.03 18.66 23.23
CA ARG A 260 -10.63 18.61 23.66
C ARG A 260 -9.61 18.90 22.54
N HIS A 261 -10.03 18.80 21.29
CA HIS A 261 -9.23 19.06 20.10
C HIS A 261 -9.63 20.35 19.36
N ARG A 262 -10.65 21.09 19.85
CA ARG A 262 -11.00 22.40 19.32
C ARG A 262 -9.87 23.38 19.63
N ASP A 263 -9.08 23.68 18.63
CA ASP A 263 -7.82 24.36 18.78
C ASP A 263 -7.97 25.82 19.22
N ARG A 264 -6.89 26.35 19.85
CA ARG A 264 -6.74 27.74 20.30
C ARG A 264 -6.72 28.75 19.14
N ARG A 265 -6.69 28.31 17.88
CA ARG A 265 -6.60 29.18 16.69
C ARG A 265 -7.90 29.93 16.35
N ASP A 266 -9.05 29.46 16.82
CA ASP A 266 -10.34 30.15 16.59
C ASP A 266 -10.53 31.43 17.43
N ARG A 267 -9.54 31.85 18.24
CA ARG A 267 -9.60 33.06 19.06
C ARG A 267 -9.08 34.31 18.36
N SER A 268 -8.60 34.26 17.14
CA SER A 268 -7.99 35.40 16.46
C SER A 268 -8.91 36.15 15.48
N TYR A 269 -10.18 35.73 15.33
CA TYR A 269 -11.18 36.40 14.49
C TYR A 269 -12.48 36.64 15.29
N ARG A 270 -12.40 37.50 16.34
CA ARG A 270 -13.55 38.20 16.89
C ARG A 270 -13.18 39.67 17.10
#